data_7b3457ae19019a2ffad914f7f4e30382
#
_entry.id   7b3457ae19019a2ffad914f7f4e30382
#
_cell.length_a   1.000
_cell.length_b   1.000
_cell.length_c   1.000
_cell.angle_alpha   90.00
_cell.angle_beta   90.00
_cell.angle_gamma   90.00
#
_symmetry.space_group_name_H-M   'P 1'
#
loop_
_entity.id
_entity.type
_entity.pdbx_description
1 polymer ?
#
loop_
_entity_poly.entity_id
_entity_poly.type
_entity_poly.pdbx_seq_one_letter_code
_entity_poly.pdbx_strand_id
1 'polypeptide(L)'
;NVAMTADGIAALYDECAAAGVHIVKDDEIRHDASEKFVLERVSTVAAVRARKGHKTLYAVHLQVSSGIDETFIRALENAGASALLVNAWTVGLGELQRLRALTRLPILSHPALLGAFGLRDATATLHPRVTMARFLRAAGADFSLFPSPYGKLGLPREVAADVSEACRTKEGWPINEIIPVPSAGIRPEHAPLARADFGVDFVLNAGTAIFATKDGVGSAVATFRKELYGK
;
A
#
# COMPACT_ATOMS: atom_id res chain seq x y z
N ASN A 1 8.44 -2.50 12.98
CA ASN A 1 9.02 -1.14 12.82
C ASN A 1 8.19 -0.03 13.47
N VAL A 2 7.23 -0.39 14.33
CA VAL A 2 6.32 0.57 14.98
C VAL A 2 7.07 1.58 15.88
N ALA A 3 8.20 1.17 16.47
CA ALA A 3 9.00 1.99 17.38
C ALA A 3 10.19 2.73 16.74
N MET A 4 10.29 2.75 15.41
CA MET A 4 11.44 3.42 14.74
C MET A 4 11.29 4.95 14.80
N THR A 5 12.41 5.63 15.00
CA THR A 5 12.54 7.10 14.86
C THR A 5 12.42 7.53 13.40
N ALA A 6 12.24 8.83 13.15
CA ALA A 6 12.20 9.39 11.80
C ALA A 6 13.50 9.07 11.02
N ASP A 7 14.68 9.20 11.65
CA ASP A 7 15.96 8.86 11.04
C ASP A 7 16.07 7.36 10.72
N GLY A 8 15.58 6.49 11.61
CA GLY A 8 15.58 5.05 11.37
C GLY A 8 14.72 4.67 10.17
N ILE A 9 13.57 5.31 10.02
CA ILE A 9 12.68 5.11 8.86
C ILE A 9 13.33 5.65 7.57
N ALA A 10 13.98 6.81 7.64
CA ALA A 10 14.68 7.39 6.49
C ALA A 10 15.88 6.53 6.06
N ALA A 11 16.62 5.93 6.99
CA ALA A 11 17.69 4.99 6.67
C ALA A 11 17.16 3.73 5.98
N LEU A 12 16.06 3.16 6.50
CA LEU A 12 15.40 2.00 5.88
C LEU A 12 14.84 2.34 4.49
N TYR A 13 14.27 3.53 4.33
CA TYR A 13 13.83 4.03 3.03
C TYR A 13 14.99 4.12 2.04
N ASP A 14 16.14 4.69 2.46
CA ASP A 14 17.34 4.82 1.62
C ASP A 14 17.84 3.44 1.14
N GLU A 15 17.90 2.46 2.04
CA GLU A 15 18.30 1.09 1.72
C GLU A 15 17.36 0.45 0.69
N CYS A 16 16.04 0.56 0.91
CA CYS A 16 15.03 0.04 -0.01
C CYS A 16 15.09 0.74 -1.38
N ALA A 17 15.24 2.06 -1.39
CA ALA A 17 15.29 2.86 -2.60
C ALA A 17 16.55 2.57 -3.41
N ALA A 18 17.70 2.43 -2.75
CA ALA A 18 18.97 2.04 -3.38
C ALA A 18 18.90 0.64 -4.00
N ALA A 19 18.13 -0.28 -3.39
CA ALA A 19 17.87 -1.61 -3.92
C ALA A 19 16.88 -1.62 -5.11
N GLY A 20 16.23 -0.49 -5.43
CA GLY A 20 15.31 -0.36 -6.56
C GLY A 20 13.85 -0.73 -6.23
N VAL A 21 13.44 -0.64 -4.97
CA VAL A 21 12.03 -0.73 -4.57
C VAL A 21 11.29 0.50 -5.10
N HIS A 22 10.08 0.30 -5.66
CA HIS A 22 9.30 1.40 -6.23
C HIS A 22 8.52 2.19 -5.18
N ILE A 23 8.00 1.50 -4.15
CA ILE A 23 7.21 2.11 -3.08
C ILE A 23 7.66 1.52 -1.74
N VAL A 24 7.99 2.37 -0.79
CA VAL A 24 8.15 2.01 0.63
C VAL A 24 6.93 2.55 1.36
N LYS A 25 6.20 1.68 2.06
CA LYS A 25 5.04 2.08 2.84
C LYS A 25 5.29 1.97 4.34
N ASP A 26 4.66 2.82 5.11
CA ASP A 26 4.57 2.67 6.56
C ASP A 26 3.84 1.37 6.97
N ASP A 27 3.97 1.05 8.25
CA ASP A 27 3.14 0.04 8.89
C ASP A 27 1.77 0.65 9.24
N GLU A 28 0.71 -0.02 8.84
CA GLU A 28 -0.68 0.42 9.03
C GLU A 28 -1.19 0.30 10.48
N ILE A 29 -0.42 -0.32 11.35
CA ILE A 29 -0.75 -0.45 12.78
C ILE A 29 -0.08 0.62 13.67
N ARG A 30 0.60 1.61 13.07
CA ARG A 30 1.13 2.72 13.86
C ARG A 30 0.00 3.59 14.40
N HIS A 31 -0.16 3.57 15.70
CA HIS A 31 -1.21 4.32 16.40
C HIS A 31 -0.68 5.52 17.21
N ASP A 32 0.63 5.68 17.30
CA ASP A 32 1.34 6.62 18.17
C ASP A 32 1.79 7.91 17.46
N ALA A 33 1.39 8.08 16.21
CA ALA A 33 1.92 9.17 15.41
C ALA A 33 1.14 10.46 15.62
N SER A 34 1.60 11.32 16.53
CA SER A 34 1.20 12.72 16.50
C SER A 34 1.50 13.35 15.12
N GLU A 35 0.69 14.33 14.71
CA GLU A 35 0.93 15.05 13.44
C GLU A 35 2.36 15.57 13.33
N LYS A 36 2.92 16.08 14.42
CA LYS A 36 4.31 16.52 14.50
C LYS A 36 5.28 15.42 14.11
N PHE A 37 5.12 14.23 14.67
CA PHE A 37 6.00 13.09 14.35
C PHE A 37 5.81 12.58 12.92
N VAL A 38 4.58 12.62 12.41
CA VAL A 38 4.32 12.26 10.99
C VAL A 38 5.02 13.24 10.05
N LEU A 39 4.93 14.56 10.32
CA LEU A 39 5.59 15.59 9.53
C LEU A 39 7.12 15.48 9.59
N GLU A 40 7.69 15.24 10.78
CA GLU A 40 9.12 15.01 10.97
C GLU A 40 9.59 13.81 10.13
N ARG A 41 8.87 12.71 10.19
CA ARG A 41 9.17 11.49 9.42
C ARG A 41 9.14 11.74 7.91
N VAL A 42 8.08 12.41 7.43
CA VAL A 42 7.93 12.75 6.01
C VAL A 42 9.06 13.65 5.55
N SER A 43 9.36 14.73 6.29
CA SER A 43 10.42 15.68 5.91
C SER A 43 11.82 15.03 5.91
N THR A 44 12.10 14.13 6.88
CA THR A 44 13.37 13.41 6.95
C THR A 44 13.54 12.47 5.75
N VAL A 45 12.50 11.71 5.41
CA VAL A 45 12.52 10.84 4.21
C VAL A 45 12.61 11.67 2.93
N ALA A 46 11.87 12.77 2.82
CA ALA A 46 11.91 13.66 1.66
C ALA A 46 13.31 14.26 1.45
N ALA A 47 14.01 14.63 2.52
CA ALA A 47 15.38 15.12 2.46
C ALA A 47 16.36 14.06 1.92
N VAL A 48 16.24 12.80 2.38
CA VAL A 48 17.03 11.67 1.85
C VAL A 48 16.72 11.43 0.38
N ARG A 49 15.42 11.39 0.03
CA ARG A 49 14.94 11.21 -1.35
C ARG A 49 15.53 12.25 -2.30
N ALA A 50 15.48 13.52 -1.92
CA ALA A 50 16.01 14.63 -2.72
C ALA A 50 17.55 14.56 -2.85
N ARG A 51 18.27 14.39 -1.72
CA ARG A 51 19.73 14.33 -1.69
C ARG A 51 20.30 13.18 -2.53
N LYS A 52 19.63 12.01 -2.52
CA LYS A 52 20.06 10.80 -3.23
C LYS A 52 19.49 10.68 -4.63
N GLY A 53 18.54 11.53 -5.01
CA GLY A 53 17.86 11.45 -6.31
C GLY A 53 16.94 10.24 -6.47
N HIS A 54 16.47 9.64 -5.36
CA HIS A 54 15.59 8.48 -5.41
C HIS A 54 14.24 8.80 -6.04
N LYS A 55 13.73 7.87 -6.87
CA LYS A 55 12.38 7.94 -7.46
C LYS A 55 11.34 7.15 -6.67
N THR A 56 11.78 6.36 -5.71
CA THR A 56 10.94 5.55 -4.82
C THR A 56 9.94 6.43 -4.08
N LEU A 57 8.67 6.04 -4.11
CA LEU A 57 7.63 6.70 -3.33
C LEU A 57 7.71 6.26 -1.86
N TYR A 58 7.41 7.18 -0.96
CA TYR A 58 7.17 6.85 0.44
C TYR A 58 5.70 7.08 0.76
N ALA A 59 4.98 6.01 1.06
CA ALA A 59 3.57 6.04 1.41
C ALA A 59 3.42 6.13 2.94
N VAL A 60 3.25 7.36 3.43
CA VAL A 60 3.07 7.65 4.85
C VAL A 60 1.67 7.23 5.30
N HIS A 61 1.58 6.51 6.43
CA HIS A 61 0.30 6.13 7.01
C HIS A 61 -0.38 7.32 7.68
N LEU A 62 -1.62 7.57 7.27
CA LEU A 62 -2.51 8.54 7.90
C LEU A 62 -3.42 7.83 8.89
N GLN A 63 -3.23 8.13 10.17
CA GLN A 63 -4.19 7.77 11.19
C GLN A 63 -5.20 8.90 11.33
N VAL A 64 -6.44 8.62 10.98
CA VAL A 64 -7.52 9.60 11.03
C VAL A 64 -8.45 9.23 12.17
N SER A 65 -8.33 9.90 13.28
CA SER A 65 -9.19 9.69 14.46
C SER A 65 -10.35 10.67 14.56
N SER A 66 -10.24 11.83 13.92
CA SER A 66 -11.22 12.94 14.00
C SER A 66 -11.67 13.49 12.65
N GLY A 67 -11.44 12.76 11.57
CA GLY A 67 -11.69 13.23 10.19
C GLY A 67 -10.42 13.73 9.51
N ILE A 68 -10.47 13.89 8.19
CA ILE A 68 -9.37 14.40 7.38
C ILE A 68 -9.28 15.93 7.57
N ASP A 69 -8.14 16.42 8.03
CA ASP A 69 -7.86 17.85 8.15
C ASP A 69 -7.09 18.35 6.90
N GLU A 70 -7.66 19.31 6.20
CA GLU A 70 -7.04 19.94 5.03
C GLU A 70 -5.70 20.60 5.37
N THR A 71 -5.60 21.27 6.51
CA THR A 71 -4.36 21.94 6.93
C THR A 71 -3.24 20.94 7.10
N PHE A 72 -3.53 19.79 7.70
CA PHE A 72 -2.56 18.72 7.86
C PHE A 72 -2.15 18.08 6.52
N ILE A 73 -3.09 17.86 5.60
CA ILE A 73 -2.77 17.36 4.26
C ILE A 73 -1.85 18.32 3.51
N ARG A 74 -2.12 19.63 3.55
CA ARG A 74 -1.24 20.65 2.98
C ARG A 74 0.15 20.67 3.63
N ALA A 75 0.21 20.50 4.95
CA ALA A 75 1.49 20.40 5.66
C ALA A 75 2.30 19.17 5.22
N LEU A 76 1.66 18.03 5.00
CA LEU A 76 2.32 16.82 4.46
C LEU A 76 2.87 17.04 3.05
N GLU A 77 2.09 17.65 2.16
CA GLU A 77 2.54 18.00 0.81
C GLU A 77 3.77 18.94 0.86
N ASN A 78 3.72 19.96 1.70
CA ASN A 78 4.83 20.91 1.90
C ASN A 78 6.06 20.24 2.52
N ALA A 79 5.88 19.23 3.38
CA ALA A 79 6.96 18.43 3.95
C ALA A 79 7.58 17.46 2.93
N GLY A 80 7.01 17.33 1.73
CA GLY A 80 7.52 16.48 0.66
C GLY A 80 6.96 15.07 0.64
N ALA A 81 5.76 14.85 1.19
CA ALA A 81 5.04 13.58 1.05
C ALA A 81 4.94 13.18 -0.42
N SER A 82 5.08 11.89 -0.71
CA SER A 82 5.07 11.38 -2.08
C SER A 82 3.96 10.37 -2.36
N ALA A 83 3.35 9.81 -1.32
CA ALA A 83 2.17 8.96 -1.36
C ALA A 83 1.55 8.89 0.04
N LEU A 84 0.30 8.48 0.13
CA LEU A 84 -0.44 8.30 1.37
C LEU A 84 -0.89 6.84 1.50
N LEU A 85 -0.86 6.30 2.73
CA LEU A 85 -1.43 5.00 3.07
C LEU A 85 -2.61 5.22 4.02
N VAL A 86 -3.77 4.64 3.72
CA VAL A 86 -4.99 4.82 4.48
C VAL A 86 -5.67 3.49 4.74
N ASN A 87 -6.10 3.25 5.97
CA ASN A 87 -6.99 2.14 6.30
C ASN A 87 -8.44 2.53 5.93
N ALA A 88 -8.81 2.38 4.64
CA ALA A 88 -10.05 2.94 4.09
C ALA A 88 -11.31 2.52 4.85
N TRP A 89 -11.34 1.31 5.40
CA TRP A 89 -12.52 0.78 6.11
C TRP A 89 -12.60 1.23 7.57
N THR A 90 -11.50 1.64 8.18
CA THR A 90 -11.51 2.24 9.52
C THR A 90 -11.79 3.73 9.46
N VAL A 91 -11.32 4.40 8.41
CA VAL A 91 -11.51 5.83 8.17
C VAL A 91 -12.90 6.11 7.60
N GLY A 92 -13.40 5.22 6.75
CA GLY A 92 -14.66 5.36 6.04
C GLY A 92 -14.49 5.88 4.61
N LEU A 93 -15.33 5.36 3.70
CA LEU A 93 -15.24 5.68 2.26
C LEU A 93 -15.51 7.15 1.97
N GLY A 94 -16.39 7.81 2.75
CA GLY A 94 -16.65 9.25 2.62
C GLY A 94 -15.43 10.10 2.94
N GLU A 95 -14.66 9.74 3.98
CA GLU A 95 -13.41 10.42 4.30
C GLU A 95 -12.31 10.13 3.27
N LEU A 96 -12.29 8.93 2.67
CA LEU A 96 -11.40 8.65 1.56
C LEU A 96 -11.71 9.54 0.34
N GLN A 97 -12.98 9.74 0.00
CA GLN A 97 -13.41 10.67 -1.05
C GLN A 97 -13.00 12.11 -0.74
N ARG A 98 -13.16 12.52 0.52
CA ARG A 98 -12.73 13.85 0.97
C ARG A 98 -11.22 14.00 0.84
N LEU A 99 -10.44 13.00 1.26
CA LEU A 99 -8.99 12.99 1.07
C LEU A 99 -8.61 13.15 -0.40
N ARG A 100 -9.24 12.37 -1.29
CA ARG A 100 -9.00 12.49 -2.74
C ARG A 100 -9.28 13.89 -3.28
N ALA A 101 -10.29 14.57 -2.77
CA ALA A 101 -10.60 15.94 -3.19
C ALA A 101 -9.53 16.96 -2.73
N LEU A 102 -8.86 16.71 -1.62
CA LEU A 102 -7.88 17.61 -1.02
C LEU A 102 -6.46 17.46 -1.60
N THR A 103 -6.11 16.31 -2.17
CA THR A 103 -4.73 16.05 -2.63
C THR A 103 -4.67 15.36 -3.99
N ARG A 104 -3.53 15.51 -4.67
CA ARG A 104 -3.17 14.76 -5.88
C ARG A 104 -2.17 13.64 -5.59
N LEU A 105 -1.71 13.48 -4.36
CA LEU A 105 -0.80 12.41 -3.99
C LEU A 105 -1.45 11.04 -4.23
N PRO A 106 -0.67 10.03 -4.67
CA PRO A 106 -1.15 8.66 -4.75
C PRO A 106 -1.66 8.15 -3.40
N ILE A 107 -2.83 7.52 -3.39
CA ILE A 107 -3.47 6.97 -2.19
C ILE A 107 -3.49 5.46 -2.27
N LEU A 108 -2.76 4.82 -1.33
CA LEU A 108 -2.76 3.38 -1.12
C LEU A 108 -3.83 3.04 -0.08
N SER A 109 -4.80 2.19 -0.44
CA SER A 109 -5.84 1.72 0.47
C SER A 109 -5.47 0.36 1.06
N HIS A 110 -5.36 0.30 2.39
CA HIS A 110 -5.10 -0.94 3.13
C HIS A 110 -6.41 -1.60 3.60
N PRO A 111 -6.52 -2.95 3.55
CA PRO A 111 -7.76 -3.68 3.86
C PRO A 111 -7.99 -3.93 5.36
N ALA A 112 -7.38 -3.15 6.27
CA ALA A 112 -7.65 -3.27 7.70
C ALA A 112 -9.15 -3.22 7.98
N LEU A 113 -9.61 -4.01 8.96
CA LEU A 113 -11.00 -4.19 9.36
C LEU A 113 -11.87 -5.04 8.39
N LEU A 114 -11.48 -5.26 7.13
CA LEU A 114 -12.31 -6.03 6.19
C LEU A 114 -12.67 -7.44 6.66
N GLY A 115 -11.84 -8.06 7.47
CA GLY A 115 -12.15 -9.35 8.10
C GLY A 115 -13.38 -9.35 9.00
N ALA A 116 -13.76 -8.19 9.54
CA ALA A 116 -14.96 -8.02 10.36
C ALA A 116 -16.26 -8.03 9.53
N PHE A 117 -16.17 -7.78 8.22
CA PHE A 117 -17.34 -7.80 7.32
C PHE A 117 -17.66 -9.20 6.76
N GLY A 118 -17.18 -10.26 7.40
CA GLY A 118 -17.60 -11.61 7.10
C GLY A 118 -17.02 -12.20 5.82
N LEU A 119 -15.71 -12.13 5.64
CA LEU A 119 -15.02 -12.81 4.54
C LEU A 119 -15.11 -14.35 4.62
N ARG A 120 -15.69 -14.89 5.70
CA ARG A 120 -15.88 -16.33 5.94
C ARG A 120 -17.31 -16.61 6.37
N ASP A 121 -17.94 -17.56 5.73
CA ASP A 121 -19.18 -18.28 6.12
C ASP A 121 -20.46 -17.47 6.38
N ALA A 122 -20.55 -16.22 5.95
CA ALA A 122 -21.77 -15.44 6.14
C ALA A 122 -22.69 -15.51 4.90
N THR A 123 -23.96 -15.75 5.12
CA THR A 123 -25.00 -15.83 4.08
C THR A 123 -25.31 -14.47 3.44
N ALA A 124 -24.81 -13.37 4.01
CA ALA A 124 -24.99 -12.02 3.50
C ALA A 124 -23.66 -11.23 3.63
N THR A 125 -22.76 -11.38 2.67
CA THR A 125 -21.49 -10.64 2.62
C THR A 125 -21.32 -9.93 1.29
N LEU A 126 -20.63 -8.80 1.31
CA LEU A 126 -20.19 -8.17 0.08
C LEU A 126 -19.00 -8.95 -0.48
N HIS A 127 -19.05 -9.27 -1.76
CA HIS A 127 -17.95 -9.96 -2.44
C HIS A 127 -16.67 -9.11 -2.40
N PRO A 128 -15.49 -9.71 -2.20
CA PRO A 128 -14.20 -8.99 -2.14
C PRO A 128 -13.93 -8.05 -3.31
N ARG A 129 -14.37 -8.38 -4.55
CA ARG A 129 -14.28 -7.48 -5.70
C ARG A 129 -14.99 -6.14 -5.48
N VAL A 130 -16.07 -6.13 -4.68
CA VAL A 130 -16.81 -4.90 -4.36
C VAL A 130 -16.06 -4.10 -3.30
N THR A 131 -15.68 -4.75 -2.19
CA THR A 131 -15.07 -4.08 -1.05
C THR A 131 -13.60 -3.71 -1.27
N MET A 132 -12.84 -4.55 -1.97
CA MET A 132 -11.40 -4.33 -2.20
C MET A 132 -11.08 -3.70 -3.56
N ALA A 133 -12.07 -3.49 -4.45
CA ALA A 133 -11.82 -2.83 -5.72
C ALA A 133 -12.85 -1.74 -6.00
N ARG A 134 -14.11 -2.07 -6.28
CA ARG A 134 -15.11 -1.12 -6.78
C ARG A 134 -15.34 0.07 -5.84
N PHE A 135 -15.54 -0.18 -4.54
CA PHE A 135 -15.76 0.87 -3.56
C PHE A 135 -14.53 1.76 -3.40
N LEU A 136 -13.32 1.19 -3.42
CA LEU A 136 -12.09 1.94 -3.29
C LEU A 136 -11.84 2.82 -4.51
N ARG A 137 -12.13 2.31 -5.72
CA ARG A 137 -12.09 3.09 -6.96
C ARG A 137 -13.07 4.26 -6.90
N ALA A 138 -14.32 4.00 -6.50
CA ALA A 138 -15.34 5.04 -6.37
C ALA A 138 -14.99 6.09 -5.31
N ALA A 139 -14.25 5.69 -4.28
CA ALA A 139 -13.78 6.58 -3.23
C ALA A 139 -12.47 7.30 -3.55
N GLY A 140 -11.83 7.00 -4.71
CA GLY A 140 -10.66 7.75 -5.20
C GLY A 140 -9.30 7.22 -4.73
N ALA A 141 -9.20 5.96 -4.32
CA ALA A 141 -7.90 5.30 -4.15
C ALA A 141 -7.20 5.13 -5.50
N ASP A 142 -5.86 5.08 -5.48
CA ASP A 142 -5.01 4.76 -6.64
C ASP A 142 -4.47 3.32 -6.58
N PHE A 143 -4.37 2.76 -5.37
CA PHE A 143 -3.88 1.41 -5.13
C PHE A 143 -4.80 0.69 -4.15
N SER A 144 -5.07 -0.58 -4.42
CA SER A 144 -5.82 -1.46 -3.51
C SER A 144 -4.93 -2.59 -3.01
N LEU A 145 -4.62 -2.58 -1.73
CA LEU A 145 -3.98 -3.72 -1.07
C LEU A 145 -5.04 -4.77 -0.74
N PHE A 146 -4.73 -6.04 -1.00
CA PHE A 146 -5.60 -7.16 -0.64
C PHE A 146 -4.75 -8.40 -0.31
N PRO A 147 -5.29 -9.35 0.51
CA PRO A 147 -4.55 -10.57 0.85
C PRO A 147 -4.27 -11.42 -0.39
N SER A 148 -3.00 -11.76 -0.63
CA SER A 148 -2.61 -12.66 -1.70
C SER A 148 -3.05 -14.10 -1.41
N PRO A 149 -3.21 -14.97 -2.41
CA PRO A 149 -3.54 -16.38 -2.19
C PRO A 149 -2.38 -17.21 -1.60
N TYR A 150 -1.19 -16.61 -1.47
CA TYR A 150 0.03 -17.32 -1.07
C TYR A 150 0.30 -17.28 0.43
N GLY A 151 -0.40 -16.43 1.19
CA GLY A 151 -0.22 -16.25 2.63
C GLY A 151 -1.21 -17.06 3.48
N LYS A 152 -0.94 -17.16 4.79
CA LYS A 152 -1.82 -17.87 5.75
C LYS A 152 -3.23 -17.28 5.88
N LEU A 153 -3.38 -15.99 5.62
CA LEU A 153 -4.65 -15.25 5.66
C LEU A 153 -5.13 -14.91 4.25
N GLY A 154 -4.71 -15.69 3.26
CA GLY A 154 -4.95 -15.41 1.86
C GLY A 154 -6.42 -15.56 1.45
N LEU A 155 -6.79 -14.83 0.40
CA LEU A 155 -8.01 -15.09 -0.34
C LEU A 155 -7.86 -16.35 -1.19
N PRO A 156 -8.94 -17.06 -1.53
CA PRO A 156 -8.92 -18.04 -2.60
C PRO A 156 -8.35 -17.43 -3.88
N ARG A 157 -7.63 -18.22 -4.68
CA ARG A 157 -6.89 -17.71 -5.85
C ARG A 157 -7.80 -17.04 -6.88
N GLU A 158 -8.95 -17.64 -7.14
CA GLU A 158 -9.98 -17.11 -8.04
C GLU A 158 -10.58 -15.79 -7.52
N VAL A 159 -10.76 -15.67 -6.20
CA VAL A 159 -11.28 -14.43 -5.58
C VAL A 159 -10.23 -13.31 -5.65
N ALA A 160 -8.95 -13.61 -5.41
CA ALA A 160 -7.86 -12.64 -5.53
C ALA A 160 -7.69 -12.15 -6.98
N ALA A 161 -7.81 -13.06 -7.95
CA ALA A 161 -7.79 -12.72 -9.37
C ALA A 161 -8.97 -11.80 -9.75
N ASP A 162 -10.18 -12.12 -9.26
CA ASP A 162 -11.37 -11.30 -9.49
C ASP A 162 -11.27 -9.89 -8.87
N VAL A 163 -10.67 -9.76 -7.68
CA VAL A 163 -10.35 -8.45 -7.09
C VAL A 163 -9.38 -7.66 -7.99
N SER A 164 -8.32 -8.32 -8.46
CA SER A 164 -7.33 -7.70 -9.34
C SER A 164 -7.93 -7.26 -10.67
N GLU A 165 -8.79 -8.07 -11.26
CA GLU A 165 -9.53 -7.71 -12.47
C GLU A 165 -10.44 -6.52 -12.23
N ALA A 166 -11.24 -6.51 -11.14
CA ALA A 166 -12.15 -5.44 -10.80
C ALA A 166 -11.43 -4.10 -10.51
N CYS A 167 -10.15 -4.12 -10.13
CA CYS A 167 -9.34 -2.90 -10.04
C CYS A 167 -9.17 -2.20 -11.40
N ARG A 168 -9.17 -2.94 -12.51
CA ARG A 168 -8.81 -2.46 -13.86
C ARG A 168 -9.96 -2.45 -14.86
N THR A 169 -11.02 -3.24 -14.61
CA THR A 169 -12.13 -3.38 -15.57
C THR A 169 -12.89 -2.07 -15.74
N LYS A 170 -13.08 -1.65 -16.98
CA LYS A 170 -13.94 -0.52 -17.36
C LYS A 170 -15.39 -1.00 -17.43
N GLU A 171 -16.12 -0.85 -16.34
CA GLU A 171 -17.54 -1.31 -16.24
C GLU A 171 -18.54 -0.25 -16.71
N GLY A 172 -18.17 0.62 -17.65
CA GLY A 172 -19.03 1.71 -18.13
C GLY A 172 -19.17 2.88 -17.15
N TRP A 173 -18.47 2.85 -16.02
CA TRP A 173 -18.46 3.95 -15.06
C TRP A 173 -17.33 4.91 -15.36
N PRO A 174 -17.52 6.23 -15.17
CA PRO A 174 -16.47 7.22 -15.35
C PRO A 174 -15.50 7.23 -14.14
N ILE A 175 -15.06 6.05 -13.70
CA ILE A 175 -14.18 5.88 -12.54
C ILE A 175 -12.85 5.33 -13.04
N ASN A 176 -11.76 5.92 -12.55
CA ASN A 176 -10.41 5.51 -12.91
C ASN A 176 -10.12 4.06 -12.47
N GLU A 177 -9.26 3.40 -13.22
CA GLU A 177 -8.63 2.16 -12.80
C GLU A 177 -7.72 2.43 -11.61
N ILE A 178 -7.52 1.42 -10.76
CA ILE A 178 -6.55 1.45 -9.66
C ILE A 178 -5.60 0.26 -9.77
N ILE A 179 -4.43 0.38 -9.17
CA ILE A 179 -3.41 -0.66 -9.24
C ILE A 179 -3.68 -1.71 -8.15
N PRO A 180 -3.84 -3.00 -8.52
CA PRO A 180 -3.96 -4.08 -7.55
C PRO A 180 -2.62 -4.33 -6.85
N VAL A 181 -2.67 -4.54 -5.53
CA VAL A 181 -1.50 -4.76 -4.69
C VAL A 181 -1.69 -6.03 -3.85
N PRO A 182 -1.46 -7.24 -4.43
CA PRO A 182 -1.45 -8.46 -3.65
C PRO A 182 -0.41 -8.36 -2.53
N SER A 183 -0.82 -8.76 -1.32
CA SER A 183 -0.09 -8.53 -0.07
C SER A 183 -0.15 -9.76 0.84
N ALA A 184 0.57 -9.72 1.94
CA ALA A 184 0.61 -10.73 3.00
C ALA A 184 1.17 -12.10 2.57
N GLY A 185 2.26 -12.49 3.20
CA GLY A 185 2.88 -13.82 3.05
C GLY A 185 3.58 -14.06 1.72
N ILE A 186 3.83 -13.04 0.93
CA ILE A 186 4.51 -13.14 -0.36
C ILE A 186 6.01 -13.37 -0.15
N ARG A 187 6.55 -14.37 -0.84
CA ARG A 187 7.97 -14.74 -0.88
C ARG A 187 8.47 -14.75 -2.34
N PRO A 188 9.80 -14.76 -2.58
CA PRO A 188 10.35 -14.72 -3.94
C PRO A 188 9.77 -15.78 -4.88
N GLU A 189 9.62 -17.04 -4.40
CA GLU A 189 9.06 -18.14 -5.19
C GLU A 189 7.60 -17.93 -5.63
N HIS A 190 6.89 -16.99 -5.00
CA HIS A 190 5.52 -16.63 -5.40
C HIS A 190 5.48 -15.59 -6.52
N ALA A 191 6.59 -14.93 -6.84
CA ALA A 191 6.62 -13.85 -7.82
C ALA A 191 6.20 -14.30 -9.24
N PRO A 192 6.64 -15.47 -9.77
CA PRO A 192 6.15 -15.99 -11.04
C PRO A 192 4.65 -16.33 -11.00
N LEU A 193 4.16 -16.85 -9.87
CA LEU A 193 2.74 -17.17 -9.68
C LEU A 193 1.90 -15.88 -9.68
N ALA A 194 2.37 -14.85 -8.98
CA ALA A 194 1.69 -13.56 -8.95
C ALA A 194 1.59 -12.92 -10.35
N ARG A 195 2.65 -13.07 -11.15
CA ARG A 195 2.63 -12.64 -12.55
C ARG A 195 1.62 -13.41 -13.40
N ALA A 196 1.49 -14.72 -13.17
CA ALA A 196 0.51 -15.57 -13.84
C ALA A 196 -0.94 -15.23 -13.43
N ASP A 197 -1.16 -14.93 -12.13
CA ASP A 197 -2.48 -14.68 -11.57
C ASP A 197 -2.99 -13.24 -11.84
N PHE A 198 -2.09 -12.24 -11.80
CA PHE A 198 -2.46 -10.83 -11.82
C PHE A 198 -1.99 -10.08 -13.09
N GLY A 199 -1.25 -10.75 -13.97
CA GLY A 199 -0.72 -10.14 -15.20
C GLY A 199 0.56 -9.33 -14.96
N VAL A 200 0.68 -8.17 -15.61
CA VAL A 200 1.89 -7.32 -15.53
C VAL A 200 1.66 -6.00 -14.80
N ASP A 201 0.40 -5.57 -14.69
CA ASP A 201 0.03 -4.28 -14.12
C ASP A 201 -0.42 -4.46 -12.66
N PHE A 202 0.52 -4.72 -11.77
CA PHE A 202 0.31 -4.85 -10.33
C PHE A 202 1.55 -4.45 -9.54
N VAL A 203 1.40 -4.20 -8.26
CA VAL A 203 2.50 -3.97 -7.31
C VAL A 203 2.56 -5.13 -6.31
N LEU A 204 3.71 -5.79 -6.21
CA LEU A 204 3.94 -6.88 -5.27
C LEU A 204 4.36 -6.34 -3.90
N ASN A 205 3.54 -6.54 -2.86
CA ASN A 205 3.87 -6.11 -1.50
C ASN A 205 4.46 -7.25 -0.68
N ALA A 206 5.78 -7.27 -0.50
CA ALA A 206 6.55 -8.36 0.09
C ALA A 206 7.39 -7.94 1.31
N GLY A 207 6.96 -6.95 2.10
CA GLY A 207 7.75 -6.37 3.18
C GLY A 207 8.33 -7.39 4.15
N THR A 208 7.53 -8.32 4.67
CA THR A 208 8.01 -9.34 5.63
C THR A 208 9.17 -10.16 5.05
N ALA A 209 9.08 -10.60 3.80
CA ALA A 209 10.14 -11.43 3.19
C ALA A 209 11.41 -10.61 2.93
N ILE A 210 11.27 -9.33 2.58
CA ILE A 210 12.41 -8.44 2.35
C ILE A 210 13.16 -8.15 3.65
N PHE A 211 12.44 -7.89 4.75
CA PHE A 211 13.07 -7.52 6.02
C PHE A 211 13.47 -8.71 6.91
N ALA A 212 12.96 -9.92 6.64
CA ALA A 212 13.31 -11.12 7.40
C ALA A 212 14.59 -11.81 6.90
N THR A 213 15.13 -11.41 5.77
CA THR A 213 16.35 -12.02 5.21
C THR A 213 17.60 -11.62 5.99
N LYS A 214 18.53 -12.56 6.16
CA LYS A 214 19.84 -12.32 6.77
C LYS A 214 20.82 -11.63 5.82
N ASP A 215 20.55 -11.69 4.52
CA ASP A 215 21.44 -11.22 3.45
C ASP A 215 21.20 -9.73 3.08
N GLY A 216 20.34 -9.06 3.84
CA GLY A 216 20.02 -7.62 3.66
C GLY A 216 18.97 -7.35 2.57
N VAL A 217 18.41 -6.14 2.63
CA VAL A 217 17.31 -5.69 1.74
C VAL A 217 17.71 -5.80 0.26
N GLY A 218 18.94 -5.40 -0.09
CA GLY A 218 19.42 -5.43 -1.47
C GLY A 218 19.36 -6.81 -2.10
N SER A 219 19.82 -7.83 -1.38
CA SER A 219 19.81 -9.23 -1.84
C SER A 219 18.38 -9.76 -1.99
N ALA A 220 17.52 -9.47 -1.01
CA ALA A 220 16.10 -9.87 -1.09
C ALA A 220 15.39 -9.24 -2.29
N VAL A 221 15.57 -7.93 -2.51
CA VAL A 221 14.97 -7.23 -3.66
C VAL A 221 15.50 -7.77 -4.98
N ALA A 222 16.82 -8.03 -5.08
CA ALA A 222 17.40 -8.64 -6.28
C ALA A 222 16.79 -10.01 -6.59
N THR A 223 16.58 -10.83 -5.56
CA THR A 223 15.92 -12.16 -5.71
C THR A 223 14.49 -12.00 -6.23
N PHE A 224 13.67 -11.10 -5.64
CA PHE A 224 12.33 -10.82 -6.13
C PHE A 224 12.32 -10.34 -7.58
N ARG A 225 13.25 -9.44 -7.95
CA ARG A 225 13.35 -8.94 -9.33
C ARG A 225 13.73 -10.03 -10.32
N LYS A 226 14.66 -10.91 -9.95
CA LYS A 226 15.03 -12.07 -10.75
C LYS A 226 13.83 -12.98 -11.02
N GLU A 227 13.06 -13.30 -9.97
CA GLU A 227 11.88 -14.17 -10.10
C GLU A 227 10.75 -13.50 -10.90
N LEU A 228 10.56 -12.16 -10.76
CA LEU A 228 9.52 -11.43 -11.51
C LEU A 228 9.85 -11.24 -12.98
N TYR A 229 11.11 -10.96 -13.31
CA TYR A 229 11.51 -10.49 -14.64
C TYR A 229 12.44 -11.44 -15.37
N GLY A 230 12.93 -12.50 -14.73
CA GLY A 230 13.88 -13.45 -15.31
C GLY A 230 15.28 -12.87 -15.56
N LYS A 231 15.67 -11.81 -14.82
CA LYS A 231 16.92 -11.09 -15.01
C LYS A 231 17.67 -10.94 -13.69
#